data_09a561551452b0590d70047a0c15f01c
#
_entry.id   09a561551452b0590d70047a0c15f01c
#
_cell.length_a   1.000
_cell.length_b   1.000
_cell.length_c   1.000
_cell.angle_alpha   90.00
_cell.angle_beta   90.00
_cell.angle_gamma   90.00
#
_symmetry.space_group_name_H-M   'P 1'
#
loop_
_entity.id
_entity.type
_entity.pdbx_description
1 polymer ?
#
loop_
_entity_poly.entity_id
_entity_poly.type
_entity_poly.pdbx_seq_one_letter_code
_entity_poly.pdbx_strand_id
1 'polypeptide(L)'
;MEAVVLERSIVVKADRERVWRAITTPEHITKWFEPIRFERLAVGEALTFSWNGEGSIALVEPMDRFGFRWQIAPPHPAQTLVVFVLETVPEGTRITMTEQGFEALPDEVRQARFKDNTQGWEHMLGELIAYLTSREP
;
A
#
# COMPACT_ATOMS: atom_id res chain seq x y z
N MET A 1 22.28 -11.41 -4.64
CA MET A 1 20.89 -11.65 -5.04
C MET A 1 20.28 -10.35 -5.53
N GLU A 2 19.60 -10.41 -6.63
CA GLU A 2 18.95 -9.23 -7.17
C GLU A 2 17.75 -8.83 -6.34
N ALA A 3 17.53 -7.53 -6.21
CA ALA A 3 16.35 -7.03 -5.56
C ALA A 3 15.12 -7.39 -6.39
N VAL A 4 14.03 -7.72 -5.70
CA VAL A 4 12.76 -8.06 -6.32
C VAL A 4 11.78 -6.95 -5.98
N VAL A 5 11.27 -6.28 -7.02
CA VAL A 5 10.33 -5.17 -6.84
C VAL A 5 9.03 -5.50 -7.54
N LEU A 6 7.93 -5.39 -6.79
CA LEU A 6 6.59 -5.50 -7.35
C LEU A 6 6.12 -4.08 -7.65
N GLU A 7 5.66 -3.86 -8.87
CA GLU A 7 5.20 -2.52 -9.27
C GLU A 7 3.90 -2.62 -10.05
N ARG A 8 2.94 -1.78 -9.70
CA ARG A 8 1.66 -1.68 -10.41
C ARG A 8 1.24 -0.24 -10.48
N SER A 9 0.56 0.13 -11.57
CA SER A 9 0.11 1.49 -11.78
C SER A 9 -1.34 1.46 -12.24
N ILE A 10 -2.15 2.37 -11.70
CA ILE A 10 -3.54 2.52 -12.10
C ILE A 10 -3.84 4.01 -12.29
N VAL A 11 -4.86 4.32 -13.08
CA VAL A 11 -5.35 5.68 -13.24
C VAL A 11 -6.80 5.72 -12.77
N VAL A 12 -7.11 6.67 -11.90
CA VAL A 12 -8.45 6.79 -11.33
C VAL A 12 -9.04 8.16 -11.67
N LYS A 13 -10.37 8.21 -11.81
CA LYS A 13 -11.07 9.45 -12.10
C LYS A 13 -11.40 10.16 -10.78
N ALA A 14 -10.38 10.61 -10.12
CA ALA A 14 -10.50 11.32 -8.85
C ALA A 14 -9.31 12.25 -8.72
N ASP A 15 -9.53 13.38 -8.05
CA ASP A 15 -8.43 14.33 -7.89
C ASP A 15 -7.44 13.81 -6.83
N ARG A 16 -6.27 14.44 -6.82
CA ARG A 16 -5.16 14.01 -5.97
C ARG A 16 -5.53 14.07 -4.49
N GLU A 17 -6.29 15.07 -4.09
CA GLU A 17 -6.68 15.20 -2.69
C GLU A 17 -7.56 14.04 -2.24
N ARG A 18 -8.53 13.65 -3.07
CA ARG A 18 -9.40 12.53 -2.73
C ARG A 18 -8.61 11.23 -2.68
N VAL A 19 -7.69 11.02 -3.62
CA VAL A 19 -6.83 9.84 -3.63
C VAL A 19 -5.95 9.82 -2.38
N TRP A 20 -5.38 10.97 -2.02
CA TRP A 20 -4.54 11.06 -0.83
C TRP A 20 -5.30 10.63 0.42
N ARG A 21 -6.53 11.13 0.59
CA ARG A 21 -7.35 10.73 1.73
C ARG A 21 -7.63 9.22 1.72
N ALA A 22 -7.89 8.67 0.54
CA ALA A 22 -8.21 7.24 0.42
C ALA A 22 -7.05 6.34 0.84
N ILE A 23 -5.82 6.77 0.64
CA ILE A 23 -4.66 5.92 0.93
C ILE A 23 -4.00 6.27 2.27
N THR A 24 -4.42 7.34 2.95
CA THR A 24 -3.76 7.77 4.20
C THR A 24 -4.70 7.87 5.39
N THR A 25 -5.98 7.67 5.22
CA THR A 25 -6.96 7.78 6.31
C THR A 25 -7.47 6.39 6.65
N PRO A 26 -7.31 5.92 7.91
CA PRO A 26 -7.68 4.54 8.27
C PRO A 26 -9.12 4.18 7.90
N GLU A 27 -10.09 5.08 8.10
CA GLU A 27 -11.48 4.80 7.75
C GLU A 27 -11.66 4.55 6.26
N HIS A 28 -10.87 5.24 5.42
CA HIS A 28 -10.93 5.05 3.98
C HIS A 28 -10.14 3.81 3.55
N ILE A 29 -8.97 3.62 4.13
CA ILE A 29 -8.11 2.47 3.79
C ILE A 29 -8.87 1.16 4.02
N THR A 30 -9.63 1.08 5.10
CA THR A 30 -10.40 -0.12 5.45
C THR A 30 -11.43 -0.47 4.37
N LYS A 31 -11.87 0.49 3.56
CA LYS A 31 -12.88 0.26 2.52
C LYS A 31 -12.35 -0.49 1.30
N TRP A 32 -11.04 -0.40 1.04
CA TRP A 32 -10.47 -1.03 -0.15
C TRP A 32 -9.29 -1.95 0.15
N PHE A 33 -8.78 -1.89 1.37
CA PHE A 33 -7.60 -2.64 1.77
C PHE A 33 -7.95 -3.41 3.04
N GLU A 34 -6.93 -3.80 3.81
CA GLU A 34 -7.12 -4.45 5.10
C GLU A 34 -7.48 -3.44 6.18
N PRO A 35 -8.22 -3.85 7.22
CA PRO A 35 -8.39 -2.99 8.38
C PRO A 35 -7.02 -2.65 8.95
N ILE A 36 -6.78 -1.35 9.13
CA ILE A 36 -5.49 -0.84 9.55
C ILE A 36 -5.74 0.22 10.63
N ARG A 37 -4.84 0.31 11.59
CA ARG A 37 -4.94 1.30 12.66
C ARG A 37 -3.63 2.04 12.82
N PHE A 38 -3.73 3.35 12.91
CA PHE A 38 -2.67 4.22 13.37
C PHE A 38 -3.32 5.53 13.82
N GLU A 39 -2.64 6.27 14.71
CA GLU A 39 -3.22 7.47 15.28
C GLU A 39 -2.79 8.74 14.56
N ARG A 40 -1.56 8.76 14.06
CA ARG A 40 -1.04 9.96 13.41
C ARG A 40 -0.39 9.58 12.09
N LEU A 41 -0.59 10.44 11.10
CA LEU A 41 0.04 10.27 9.79
C LEU A 41 1.42 10.90 9.85
N ALA A 42 2.38 10.14 10.39
CA ALA A 42 3.75 10.64 10.60
C ALA A 42 4.73 9.48 10.48
N VAL A 43 5.92 9.79 9.95
CA VAL A 43 6.98 8.79 9.83
C VAL A 43 7.32 8.25 11.21
N GLY A 44 7.41 6.92 11.31
CA GLY A 44 7.70 6.24 12.56
C GLY A 44 6.46 5.79 13.32
N GLU A 45 5.28 6.25 12.91
CA GLU A 45 4.05 5.85 13.57
C GLU A 45 3.79 4.36 13.36
N ALA A 46 3.45 3.64 14.44
CA ALA A 46 3.18 2.21 14.38
C ALA A 46 1.86 1.94 13.67
N LEU A 47 1.85 0.91 12.86
CA LEU A 47 0.65 0.41 12.18
C LEU A 47 0.30 -0.96 12.74
N THR A 48 -0.99 -1.21 12.93
CA THR A 48 -1.47 -2.55 13.28
C THR A 48 -2.52 -2.98 12.27
N PHE A 49 -2.53 -4.27 11.97
CA PHE A 49 -3.43 -4.86 10.99
C PHE A 49 -4.31 -5.90 11.66
N SER A 50 -5.47 -6.19 11.04
CA SER A 50 -6.44 -7.11 11.62
C SER A 50 -5.90 -8.53 11.82
N TRP A 51 -4.89 -8.92 11.06
CA TRP A 51 -4.29 -10.26 11.13
C TRP A 51 -3.06 -10.31 12.04
N ASN A 52 -2.95 -9.34 12.97
CA ASN A 52 -1.87 -9.25 13.96
C ASN A 52 -0.50 -8.97 13.36
N GLY A 53 -0.47 -8.47 12.13
CA GLY A 53 0.78 -8.00 11.55
C GLY A 53 1.13 -6.63 12.10
N GLU A 54 2.41 -6.30 12.08
CA GLU A 54 2.92 -5.03 12.54
C GLU A 54 3.67 -4.32 11.44
N GLY A 55 3.66 -2.99 11.51
CA GLY A 55 4.40 -2.17 10.59
C GLY A 55 4.57 -0.77 11.11
N SER A 56 5.07 0.10 10.27
CA SER A 56 5.25 1.51 10.60
C SER A 56 5.16 2.37 9.35
N ILE A 57 4.75 3.61 9.54
CA ILE A 57 4.74 4.58 8.44
C ILE A 57 6.17 4.97 8.15
N ALA A 58 6.59 4.85 6.89
CA ALA A 58 7.96 5.08 6.46
C ALA A 58 8.15 6.39 5.69
N LEU A 59 7.10 6.88 5.02
CA LEU A 59 7.23 8.04 4.14
C LEU A 59 5.89 8.78 4.10
N VAL A 60 5.92 10.08 4.35
CA VAL A 60 4.74 10.94 4.23
C VAL A 60 5.16 12.22 3.52
N GLU A 61 4.79 12.35 2.26
CA GLU A 61 4.95 13.58 1.49
C GLU A 61 3.56 13.96 1.01
N PRO A 62 2.90 14.89 1.73
CA PRO A 62 1.47 15.15 1.49
C PRO A 62 1.15 15.38 0.02
N MET A 63 0.12 14.69 -0.46
CA MET A 63 -0.39 14.75 -1.81
C MET A 63 0.52 14.10 -2.86
N ASP A 64 1.75 13.69 -2.49
CA ASP A 64 2.71 13.13 -3.44
C ASP A 64 3.03 11.68 -3.18
N ARG A 65 3.48 11.34 -1.97
CA ARG A 65 3.91 9.96 -1.69
C ARG A 65 3.54 9.55 -0.27
N PHE A 66 3.17 8.28 -0.13
CA PHE A 66 2.91 7.66 1.16
C PHE A 66 3.52 6.27 1.15
N GLY A 67 4.26 5.93 2.19
CA GLY A 67 4.88 4.61 2.29
C GLY A 67 4.83 4.04 3.68
N PHE A 68 4.81 2.71 3.74
CA PHE A 68 4.82 2.01 5.02
C PHE A 68 5.57 0.69 4.88
N ARG A 69 6.07 0.21 6.05
CA ARG A 69 6.69 -1.10 6.14
C ARG A 69 5.75 -2.02 6.87
N TRP A 70 5.69 -3.27 6.48
CA TRP A 70 4.87 -4.27 7.16
C TRP A 70 5.51 -5.64 7.05
N GLN A 71 5.17 -6.50 8.04
CA GLN A 71 5.55 -7.91 7.97
C GLN A 71 4.65 -8.62 6.99
N ILE A 72 5.22 -9.46 6.14
CA ILE A 72 4.45 -10.18 5.13
C ILE A 72 4.39 -11.68 5.38
N ALA A 73 5.16 -12.17 6.33
CA ALA A 73 5.19 -13.60 6.66
C ALA A 73 5.38 -13.79 8.16
N PRO A 74 4.49 -13.26 9.01
CA PRO A 74 4.62 -13.46 10.46
C PRO A 74 4.63 -14.94 10.79
N PRO A 75 5.39 -15.39 11.79
CA PRO A 75 6.17 -14.57 12.73
C PRO A 75 7.56 -14.16 12.24
N HIS A 76 7.90 -14.43 10.97
CA HIS A 76 9.18 -13.99 10.43
C HIS A 76 9.25 -12.46 10.48
N PRO A 77 10.33 -11.85 10.97
CA PRO A 77 10.39 -10.41 11.18
C PRO A 77 10.61 -9.59 9.91
N ALA A 78 10.91 -10.22 8.78
CA ALA A 78 11.17 -9.48 7.54
C ALA A 78 9.99 -8.61 7.15
N GLN A 79 10.29 -7.39 6.74
CA GLN A 79 9.29 -6.42 6.29
C GLN A 79 9.59 -5.99 4.87
N THR A 80 8.53 -5.71 4.13
CA THR A 80 8.67 -5.05 2.84
C THR A 80 8.27 -3.59 3.00
N LEU A 81 8.70 -2.77 2.05
CA LEU A 81 8.35 -1.36 1.98
C LEU A 81 7.38 -1.16 0.82
N VAL A 82 6.20 -0.64 1.15
CA VAL A 82 5.18 -0.31 0.16
C VAL A 82 5.16 1.21 0.00
N VAL A 83 5.21 1.70 -1.24
CA VAL A 83 5.15 3.13 -1.52
C VAL A 83 4.11 3.41 -2.59
N PHE A 84 3.26 4.39 -2.34
CA PHE A 84 2.31 4.92 -3.31
C PHE A 84 2.80 6.27 -3.76
N VAL A 85 2.89 6.47 -5.09
CA VAL A 85 3.26 7.74 -5.69
C VAL A 85 2.06 8.24 -6.49
N LEU A 86 1.68 9.50 -6.25
CA LEU A 86 0.53 10.11 -6.91
C LEU A 86 1.00 11.10 -7.96
N GLU A 87 0.37 11.06 -9.12
CA GLU A 87 0.71 11.94 -10.21
C GLU A 87 -0.59 12.43 -10.87
N THR A 88 -0.73 13.74 -11.02
CA THR A 88 -1.88 14.30 -11.71
C THR A 88 -1.75 14.03 -13.20
N VAL A 89 -2.79 13.46 -13.82
CA VAL A 89 -2.83 13.19 -15.23
C VAL A 89 -4.15 13.74 -15.80
N PRO A 90 -4.29 13.85 -17.14
CA PRO A 90 -5.53 14.42 -17.70
C PRO A 90 -6.80 13.69 -17.25
N GLU A 91 -6.73 12.38 -17.05
CA GLU A 91 -7.89 11.58 -16.66
C GLU A 91 -8.20 11.65 -15.17
N GLY A 92 -7.29 12.20 -14.36
CA GLY A 92 -7.47 12.25 -12.91
C GLY A 92 -6.13 12.09 -12.19
N THR A 93 -5.90 10.96 -11.54
CA THR A 93 -4.66 10.70 -10.82
C THR A 93 -4.12 9.33 -11.20
N ARG A 94 -2.82 9.27 -11.49
CA ARG A 94 -2.12 8.00 -11.60
C ARG A 94 -1.57 7.64 -10.23
N ILE A 95 -1.81 6.41 -9.83
CA ILE A 95 -1.28 5.87 -8.59
C ILE A 95 -0.30 4.77 -8.98
N THR A 96 0.97 4.93 -8.60
CA THR A 96 1.97 3.89 -8.81
C THR A 96 2.32 3.31 -7.46
N MET A 97 2.14 2.00 -7.30
CA MET A 97 2.46 1.30 -6.06
C MET A 97 3.67 0.41 -6.30
N THR A 98 4.64 0.48 -5.39
CA THR A 98 5.76 -0.44 -5.39
C THR A 98 5.84 -1.15 -4.05
N GLU A 99 6.27 -2.40 -4.08
CA GLU A 99 6.61 -3.14 -2.86
C GLU A 99 7.95 -3.80 -3.08
N GLN A 100 8.88 -3.58 -2.15
CA GLN A 100 10.24 -4.08 -2.26
C GLN A 100 10.73 -4.58 -0.91
N GLY A 101 11.77 -5.42 -0.93
CA GLY A 101 12.33 -6.00 0.29
C GLY A 101 12.08 -7.50 0.40
N PHE A 102 11.51 -8.12 -0.64
CA PHE A 102 11.21 -9.56 -0.61
C PHE A 102 12.46 -10.40 -0.46
N GLU A 103 13.63 -9.87 -0.86
CA GLU A 103 14.89 -10.61 -0.76
C GLU A 103 15.30 -10.88 0.70
N ALA A 104 14.68 -10.19 1.66
CA ALA A 104 14.93 -10.46 3.08
C ALA A 104 14.25 -11.73 3.57
N LEU A 105 13.33 -12.30 2.78
CA LEU A 105 12.66 -13.55 3.13
C LEU A 105 13.52 -14.75 2.78
N PRO A 106 13.38 -15.86 3.53
CA PRO A 106 14.02 -17.11 3.14
C PRO A 106 13.59 -17.54 1.74
N ASP A 107 14.50 -18.23 1.03
CA ASP A 107 14.26 -18.64 -0.35
C ASP A 107 12.97 -19.43 -0.51
N GLU A 108 12.69 -20.33 0.43
CA GLU A 108 11.54 -21.23 0.32
C GLU A 108 10.19 -20.51 0.41
N VAL A 109 10.16 -19.31 0.96
CA VAL A 109 8.90 -18.56 1.07
C VAL A 109 8.85 -17.34 0.17
N ARG A 110 10.00 -16.91 -0.36
CA ARG A 110 10.07 -15.66 -1.13
C ARG A 110 9.18 -15.66 -2.36
N GLN A 111 9.28 -16.70 -3.16
CA GLN A 111 8.50 -16.77 -4.40
C GLN A 111 7.02 -16.84 -4.12
N ALA A 112 6.62 -17.61 -3.13
CA ALA A 112 5.21 -17.73 -2.77
C ALA A 112 4.66 -16.39 -2.28
N ARG A 113 5.41 -15.70 -1.44
CA ARG A 113 4.95 -14.41 -0.92
C ARG A 113 4.91 -13.34 -2.01
N PHE A 114 5.89 -13.33 -2.90
CA PHE A 114 5.87 -12.40 -4.03
C PHE A 114 4.63 -12.64 -4.90
N LYS A 115 4.33 -13.89 -5.20
CA LYS A 115 3.16 -14.23 -6.00
C LYS A 115 1.87 -13.86 -5.29
N ASP A 116 1.76 -14.21 -4.00
CA ASP A 116 0.57 -13.91 -3.22
C ASP A 116 0.34 -12.40 -3.13
N ASN A 117 1.40 -11.63 -2.88
CA ASN A 117 1.27 -10.19 -2.77
C ASN A 117 0.94 -9.56 -4.13
N THR A 118 1.50 -10.11 -5.22
CA THR A 118 1.16 -9.62 -6.55
C THR A 118 -0.35 -9.76 -6.80
N GLN A 119 -0.90 -10.93 -6.53
CA GLN A 119 -2.32 -11.17 -6.71
C GLN A 119 -3.17 -10.33 -5.75
N GLY A 120 -2.71 -10.21 -4.51
CA GLY A 120 -3.39 -9.38 -3.52
C GLY A 120 -3.45 -7.92 -3.92
N TRP A 121 -2.33 -7.38 -4.40
CA TRP A 121 -2.32 -5.98 -4.84
C TRP A 121 -3.19 -5.76 -6.07
N GLU A 122 -3.21 -6.69 -7.01
CA GLU A 122 -4.09 -6.57 -8.17
C GLU A 122 -5.54 -6.50 -7.72
N HIS A 123 -5.93 -7.33 -6.76
CA HIS A 123 -7.27 -7.30 -6.21
C HIS A 123 -7.54 -5.98 -5.47
N MET A 124 -6.63 -5.57 -4.60
CA MET A 124 -6.82 -4.37 -3.77
C MET A 124 -6.82 -3.09 -4.59
N LEU A 125 -5.99 -3.00 -5.61
CA LEU A 125 -6.00 -1.84 -6.50
C LEU A 125 -7.29 -1.78 -7.30
N GLY A 126 -7.85 -2.93 -7.68
CA GLY A 126 -9.17 -2.98 -8.29
C GLY A 126 -10.25 -2.45 -7.35
N GLU A 127 -10.16 -2.81 -6.07
CA GLU A 127 -11.10 -2.31 -5.07
C GLU A 127 -10.91 -0.81 -4.84
N LEU A 128 -9.67 -0.33 -4.91
CA LEU A 128 -9.40 1.10 -4.79
C LEU A 128 -10.01 1.87 -5.95
N ILE A 129 -9.88 1.35 -7.17
CA ILE A 129 -10.52 1.96 -8.33
C ILE A 129 -12.02 2.06 -8.11
N ALA A 130 -12.64 0.96 -7.67
CA ALA A 130 -14.08 0.92 -7.43
C ALA A 130 -14.49 1.93 -6.37
N TYR A 131 -13.72 2.00 -5.28
CA TYR A 131 -13.99 2.92 -4.19
C TYR A 131 -13.92 4.37 -4.65
N LEU A 132 -12.88 4.70 -5.43
CA LEU A 132 -12.67 6.08 -5.88
C LEU A 132 -13.61 6.48 -7.02
N THR A 133 -14.21 5.50 -7.72
CA THR A 133 -15.18 5.79 -8.77
C THR A 133 -16.58 5.96 -8.19
N SER A 134 -16.82 5.53 -6.95
CA SER A 134 -18.13 5.67 -6.33
C SER A 134 -18.37 7.14 -6.00
N ARG A 135 -19.64 7.49 -5.79
CA ARG A 135 -20.00 8.85 -5.44
C ARG A 135 -19.73 9.15 -3.97
N GLU A 136 -19.61 8.10 -3.18
CA GLU A 136 -19.36 8.27 -1.76
C GLU A 136 -17.93 8.75 -1.55
N PRO A 137 -17.76 9.83 -0.83
CA PRO A 137 -16.42 10.31 -0.49
C PRO A 137 -15.72 9.41 0.53
#